data_b03ee247e9d358efce1ddf7acd3a1d61
#
_entry.id   b03ee247e9d358efce1ddf7acd3a1d61
#
_cell.length_a   1.000
_cell.length_b   1.000
_cell.length_c   1.000
_cell.angle_alpha   90.00
_cell.angle_beta   90.00
_cell.angle_gamma   90.00
#
_symmetry.space_group_name_H-M   'P 1'
#
loop_
_entity.id
_entity.type
_entity.pdbx_description
1 polymer ?
#
loop_
_entity_poly.entity_id
_entity_poly.type
_entity_poly.pdbx_seq_one_letter_code
_entity_poly.pdbx_strand_id
1 'polypeptide(L)'
;MFRRPRTQPPAPGTPDPRKTGISVPGEPLDATRVLSDLLSRPSQEGILEGALSYAATLLGGQAQGYAVVRRGQDRVAAVFGYPRELLGAALSGPWSALRPRVLADGTRELYEQNGPEVTALLDSCGMRDVTVSLVVPLSDRGRNLGAMVLDRTGPECVTPGAQEAVTKWAAAVAPLLGVLEGREEWKQAARQLTGALVEAVESREFDSLGHAQSVADVSMKLGRLVGLAGRELDELWFAATLHDLGKIHGESGHAQVGANFLHGVPHLAEAQKAIRHHHERWDGQGEPDKLAGEDIPLYARILAVSNAFVRMGDVERLKPHAGKALDARLVGLLEKLPR
;
A
#
# COMPACT_ATOMS: atom_id res chain seq x y z
N MET A 1 38.19 -39.60 -30.23
CA MET A 1 38.59 -38.89 -29.01
C MET A 1 38.43 -37.39 -29.26
N PHE A 2 37.19 -36.83 -29.07
CA PHE A 2 36.88 -35.42 -29.36
C PHE A 2 36.95 -34.65 -28.05
N ARG A 3 37.87 -33.69 -27.96
CA ARG A 3 37.97 -32.74 -26.82
C ARG A 3 36.85 -31.73 -26.90
N ARG A 4 36.04 -31.60 -25.83
CA ARG A 4 35.09 -30.50 -25.63
C ARG A 4 35.87 -29.21 -25.35
N PRO A 5 35.46 -28.05 -25.87
CA PRO A 5 36.06 -26.78 -25.50
C PRO A 5 35.72 -26.40 -24.07
N ARG A 6 36.72 -25.92 -23.31
CA ARG A 6 36.58 -25.37 -21.98
C ARG A 6 35.90 -23.99 -22.09
N THR A 7 34.75 -23.84 -21.49
CA THR A 7 34.12 -22.55 -21.26
C THR A 7 34.90 -21.80 -20.18
N GLN A 8 35.33 -20.58 -20.47
CA GLN A 8 35.91 -19.66 -19.50
C GLN A 8 34.87 -19.24 -18.46
N PRO A 9 35.22 -19.04 -17.15
CA PRO A 9 34.32 -18.49 -16.17
C PRO A 9 34.06 -17.00 -16.45
N PRO A 10 32.85 -16.51 -16.19
CA PRO A 10 32.51 -15.10 -16.38
C PRO A 10 33.28 -14.20 -15.40
N ALA A 11 33.58 -12.98 -15.83
CA ALA A 11 34.28 -11.95 -15.07
C ALA A 11 33.54 -11.61 -13.76
N PRO A 12 34.24 -11.30 -12.66
CA PRO A 12 33.59 -10.91 -11.39
C PRO A 12 32.92 -9.56 -11.53
N GLY A 13 31.58 -9.52 -11.30
CA GLY A 13 30.80 -8.29 -11.27
C GLY A 13 29.51 -8.29 -12.11
N THR A 14 29.26 -9.28 -12.94
CA THR A 14 27.98 -9.41 -13.63
C THR A 14 26.94 -10.09 -12.73
N PRO A 15 25.78 -9.47 -12.46
CA PRO A 15 24.71 -10.12 -11.70
C PRO A 15 24.22 -11.37 -12.44
N ASP A 16 24.07 -12.48 -11.72
CA ASP A 16 23.52 -13.74 -12.26
C ASP A 16 22.07 -13.49 -12.73
N PRO A 17 21.77 -13.58 -14.03
CA PRO A 17 20.44 -13.32 -14.57
C PRO A 17 19.36 -14.25 -14.01
N ARG A 18 19.75 -15.36 -13.37
CA ARG A 18 18.82 -16.29 -12.70
C ARG A 18 18.32 -15.79 -11.36
N LYS A 19 18.97 -14.76 -10.76
CA LYS A 19 18.56 -14.15 -9.48
C LYS A 19 17.67 -12.93 -9.67
N THR A 20 17.55 -12.37 -10.87
CA THR A 20 16.77 -11.17 -11.16
C THR A 20 15.37 -11.44 -11.72
N GLY A 21 14.97 -12.70 -11.90
CA GLY A 21 13.65 -13.05 -12.45
C GLY A 21 13.43 -12.60 -13.91
N ILE A 22 14.47 -12.11 -14.61
CA ILE A 22 14.41 -11.71 -16.01
C ILE A 22 14.54 -12.96 -16.87
N SER A 23 13.48 -13.28 -17.58
CA SER A 23 13.42 -14.38 -18.56
C SER A 23 14.46 -14.20 -19.65
N VAL A 24 15.16 -15.31 -19.99
CA VAL A 24 16.08 -15.38 -21.13
C VAL A 24 15.27 -15.17 -22.40
N PRO A 25 15.71 -14.33 -23.38
CA PRO A 25 15.00 -14.16 -24.64
C PRO A 25 14.92 -15.49 -25.41
N GLY A 26 13.70 -16.02 -25.60
CA GLY A 26 13.49 -17.24 -26.41
C GLY A 26 12.47 -18.25 -25.88
N GLU A 27 12.11 -18.24 -24.60
CA GLU A 27 10.98 -19.07 -24.14
C GLU A 27 9.67 -18.25 -24.19
N PRO A 28 8.56 -18.84 -24.72
CA PRO A 28 7.26 -18.20 -24.62
C PRO A 28 6.90 -18.02 -23.13
N LEU A 29 6.76 -16.77 -22.71
CA LEU A 29 6.33 -16.42 -21.36
C LEU A 29 4.96 -17.06 -21.10
N ASP A 30 4.90 -18.02 -20.19
CA ASP A 30 3.64 -18.64 -19.77
C ASP A 30 2.82 -17.62 -18.99
N ALA A 31 1.70 -17.17 -19.58
CA ALA A 31 0.77 -16.23 -18.95
C ALA A 31 0.31 -16.69 -17.55
N THR A 32 0.20 -18.00 -17.32
CA THR A 32 -0.17 -18.59 -16.02
C THR A 32 0.89 -18.31 -14.97
N ARG A 33 2.18 -18.44 -15.34
CA ARG A 33 3.30 -18.15 -14.45
C ARG A 33 3.36 -16.66 -14.11
N VAL A 34 3.13 -15.79 -15.09
CA VAL A 34 3.11 -14.33 -14.87
C VAL A 34 1.93 -13.95 -13.96
N LEU A 35 0.73 -14.50 -14.18
CA LEU A 35 -0.42 -14.30 -13.29
C LEU A 35 -0.13 -14.77 -11.86
N SER A 36 0.50 -15.92 -11.69
CA SER A 36 0.90 -16.41 -10.36
C SER A 36 1.89 -15.47 -9.67
N ASP A 37 2.84 -14.91 -10.42
CA ASP A 37 3.76 -13.88 -9.90
C ASP A 37 3.02 -12.60 -9.50
N LEU A 38 2.08 -12.13 -10.31
CA LEU A 38 1.25 -10.97 -9.97
C LEU A 38 0.42 -11.18 -8.71
N LEU A 39 -0.15 -12.36 -8.52
CA LEU A 39 -0.92 -12.72 -7.32
C LEU A 39 -0.07 -12.74 -6.05
N SER A 40 1.24 -12.94 -6.16
CA SER A 40 2.15 -12.87 -5.03
C SER A 40 2.51 -11.44 -4.60
N ARG A 41 2.19 -10.44 -5.43
CA ARG A 41 2.49 -9.03 -5.17
C ARG A 41 1.42 -8.39 -4.30
N PRO A 42 1.78 -7.79 -3.15
CA PRO A 42 0.80 -7.30 -2.19
C PRO A 42 0.21 -5.92 -2.54
N SER A 43 0.73 -5.22 -3.57
CA SER A 43 0.36 -3.85 -3.89
C SER A 43 -0.18 -3.70 -5.31
N GLN A 44 -1.08 -2.74 -5.48
CA GLN A 44 -1.61 -2.34 -6.78
C GLN A 44 -0.50 -1.91 -7.75
N GLU A 45 0.48 -1.12 -7.27
CA GLU A 45 1.64 -0.69 -8.05
C GLU A 45 2.42 -1.91 -8.57
N GLY A 46 2.78 -2.85 -7.69
CA GLY A 46 3.53 -4.04 -8.09
C GLY A 46 2.80 -4.92 -9.10
N ILE A 47 1.47 -5.06 -8.98
CA ILE A 47 0.66 -5.78 -9.98
C ILE A 47 0.68 -5.04 -11.32
N LEU A 48 0.49 -3.73 -11.33
CA LEU A 48 0.48 -2.94 -12.55
C LEU A 48 1.86 -2.87 -13.23
N GLU A 49 2.96 -2.75 -12.47
CA GLU A 49 4.33 -2.82 -13.02
C GLU A 49 4.58 -4.16 -13.73
N GLY A 50 4.22 -5.26 -13.08
CA GLY A 50 4.34 -6.60 -13.68
C GLY A 50 3.44 -6.78 -14.90
N ALA A 51 2.22 -6.22 -14.85
CA ALA A 51 1.28 -6.26 -15.97
C ALA A 51 1.80 -5.47 -17.17
N LEU A 52 2.36 -4.28 -16.95
CA LEU A 52 2.98 -3.45 -18.01
C LEU A 52 4.20 -4.13 -18.61
N SER A 53 5.07 -4.70 -17.78
CA SER A 53 6.25 -5.43 -18.25
C SER A 53 5.88 -6.57 -19.19
N TYR A 54 4.88 -7.39 -18.81
CA TYR A 54 4.42 -8.47 -19.67
C TYR A 54 3.72 -7.96 -20.94
N ALA A 55 2.88 -6.94 -20.82
CA ALA A 55 2.21 -6.32 -21.96
C ALA A 55 3.21 -5.74 -22.99
N ALA A 56 4.33 -5.16 -22.53
CA ALA A 56 5.41 -4.70 -23.38
C ALA A 56 6.06 -5.85 -24.18
N THR A 57 6.22 -7.04 -23.58
CA THR A 57 6.73 -8.22 -24.29
C THR A 57 5.76 -8.70 -25.38
N LEU A 58 4.45 -8.61 -25.15
CA LEU A 58 3.42 -8.95 -26.14
C LEU A 58 3.43 -8.01 -27.36
N LEU A 59 3.91 -6.77 -27.19
CA LEU A 59 4.09 -5.82 -28.27
C LEU A 59 5.40 -6.01 -29.05
N GLY A 60 6.32 -6.88 -28.61
CA GLY A 60 7.58 -7.12 -29.31
C GLY A 60 8.79 -6.37 -28.76
N GLY A 61 8.80 -6.02 -27.48
CA GLY A 61 10.05 -5.85 -26.70
C GLY A 61 10.69 -4.47 -26.59
N GLN A 62 10.28 -3.44 -27.31
CA GLN A 62 10.78 -2.06 -27.15
C GLN A 62 9.68 -1.07 -26.78
N ALA A 63 8.68 -1.52 -26.04
CA ALA A 63 7.62 -0.64 -25.55
C ALA A 63 7.96 -0.17 -24.13
N GLN A 64 7.70 1.12 -23.89
CA GLN A 64 7.58 1.71 -22.57
C GLN A 64 6.10 1.78 -22.21
N GLY A 65 5.77 1.97 -20.93
CA GLY A 65 4.36 2.09 -20.59
C GLY A 65 4.13 2.65 -19.20
N TYR A 66 2.90 3.06 -18.98
CA TYR A 66 2.41 3.49 -17.68
C TYR A 66 0.96 3.03 -17.51
N ALA A 67 0.55 2.89 -16.28
CA ALA A 67 -0.82 2.59 -15.93
C ALA A 67 -1.44 3.77 -15.20
N VAL A 68 -2.61 4.19 -15.65
CA VAL A 68 -3.41 5.23 -15.02
C VAL A 68 -4.56 4.57 -14.29
N VAL A 69 -4.79 4.97 -13.03
CA VAL A 69 -5.89 4.47 -12.20
C VAL A 69 -6.82 5.63 -11.86
N ARG A 70 -8.11 5.33 -11.91
CA ARG A 70 -9.18 6.31 -11.66
C ARG A 70 -9.60 6.29 -10.19
N ARG A 71 -9.14 7.30 -9.40
CA ARG A 71 -9.54 7.53 -8.01
C ARG A 71 -9.91 9.01 -7.81
N GLY A 72 -11.08 9.40 -8.31
CA GLY A 72 -11.48 10.81 -8.34
C GLY A 72 -10.77 11.58 -9.47
N GLN A 73 -9.43 11.64 -9.45
CA GLN A 73 -8.60 12.09 -10.56
C GLN A 73 -7.82 10.90 -11.14
N ASP A 74 -7.59 10.93 -12.45
CA ASP A 74 -6.79 9.94 -13.13
C ASP A 74 -5.30 10.18 -12.80
N ARG A 75 -4.64 9.20 -12.16
CA ARG A 75 -3.23 9.29 -11.72
C ARG A 75 -2.41 8.11 -12.21
N VAL A 76 -1.15 8.39 -12.51
CA VAL A 76 -0.19 7.34 -12.85
C VAL A 76 0.11 6.51 -11.61
N ALA A 77 -0.26 5.23 -11.66
CA ALA A 77 -0.11 4.29 -10.55
C ALA A 77 1.08 3.32 -10.73
N ALA A 78 1.59 3.17 -11.96
CA ALA A 78 2.76 2.35 -12.25
C ALA A 78 3.41 2.81 -13.54
N VAL A 79 4.72 2.57 -13.67
CA VAL A 79 5.51 2.86 -14.88
C VAL A 79 6.39 1.68 -15.25
N PHE A 80 6.66 1.51 -16.56
CA PHE A 80 7.60 0.55 -17.10
C PHE A 80 8.41 1.20 -18.21
N GLY A 81 9.73 1.25 -18.05
CA GLY A 81 10.63 1.93 -19.00
C GLY A 81 10.62 3.45 -18.93
N TYR A 82 9.73 4.05 -18.17
CA TYR A 82 9.69 5.49 -17.87
C TYR A 82 10.33 5.82 -16.52
N PRO A 83 10.83 7.06 -16.32
CA PRO A 83 11.31 7.53 -15.02
C PRO A 83 10.22 7.49 -13.94
N ARG A 84 10.63 7.21 -12.68
CA ARG A 84 9.70 7.12 -11.54
C ARG A 84 9.06 8.45 -11.14
N GLU A 85 9.61 9.56 -11.58
CA GLU A 85 9.07 10.91 -11.41
C GLU A 85 7.66 11.06 -11.99
N LEU A 86 7.29 10.19 -12.96
CA LEU A 86 5.95 10.14 -13.52
C LEU A 86 4.90 9.55 -12.56
N LEU A 87 5.33 8.75 -11.55
CA LEU A 87 4.42 8.15 -10.57
C LEU A 87 3.67 9.21 -9.77
N GLY A 88 2.37 9.02 -9.61
CA GLY A 88 1.49 9.93 -8.89
C GLY A 88 1.05 11.16 -9.68
N ALA A 89 1.63 11.41 -10.87
CA ALA A 89 1.22 12.52 -11.72
C ALA A 89 -0.27 12.41 -12.08
N ALA A 90 -1.00 13.50 -11.93
CA ALA A 90 -2.38 13.61 -12.41
C ALA A 90 -2.35 13.92 -13.91
N LEU A 91 -2.86 13.01 -14.70
CA LEU A 91 -2.86 13.13 -16.17
C LEU A 91 -4.29 13.12 -16.68
N SER A 92 -4.61 14.06 -17.57
CA SER A 92 -5.80 14.01 -18.43
C SER A 92 -5.43 13.31 -19.73
N GLY A 93 -6.29 12.39 -20.19
CA GLY A 93 -6.01 11.65 -21.42
C GLY A 93 -7.14 10.69 -21.81
N PRO A 94 -6.93 9.83 -22.82
CA PRO A 94 -7.97 8.99 -23.43
C PRO A 94 -8.34 7.73 -22.60
N TRP A 95 -8.17 7.78 -21.27
CA TRP A 95 -8.39 6.62 -20.38
C TRP A 95 -9.85 6.28 -20.14
N SER A 96 -10.78 7.18 -20.47
CA SER A 96 -12.23 6.95 -20.34
C SER A 96 -12.79 6.02 -21.41
N ALA A 97 -12.02 5.69 -22.43
CA ALA A 97 -12.45 4.78 -23.49
C ALA A 97 -12.71 3.38 -22.92
N LEU A 98 -13.87 2.79 -23.26
CA LEU A 98 -14.21 1.42 -22.90
C LEU A 98 -13.65 0.38 -23.87
N ARG A 99 -12.97 0.80 -24.94
CA ARG A 99 -12.38 -0.04 -25.96
C ARG A 99 -10.92 0.32 -26.17
N PRO A 100 -10.07 -0.65 -26.53
CA PRO A 100 -8.68 -0.38 -26.89
C PRO A 100 -8.57 0.60 -28.03
N ARG A 101 -7.61 1.52 -27.96
CA ARG A 101 -7.34 2.52 -28.99
C ARG A 101 -5.85 2.52 -29.31
N VAL A 102 -5.54 2.52 -30.59
CA VAL A 102 -4.20 2.82 -31.10
C VAL A 102 -4.20 4.28 -31.54
N LEU A 103 -3.32 5.06 -30.93
CA LEU A 103 -3.13 6.48 -31.20
C LEU A 103 -1.89 6.62 -32.08
N ALA A 104 -2.09 6.95 -33.37
CA ALA A 104 -0.99 7.09 -34.34
C ALA A 104 -0.13 8.34 -34.10
N ASP A 105 -0.61 9.28 -33.32
CA ASP A 105 0.08 10.52 -32.90
C ASP A 105 0.46 10.48 -31.42
N GLY A 106 0.69 9.27 -30.96
CA GLY A 106 1.22 8.91 -29.64
C GLY A 106 0.65 9.73 -28.48
N THR A 107 1.40 10.74 -28.08
CA THR A 107 1.12 11.54 -26.90
C THR A 107 0.39 12.87 -27.19
N ARG A 108 -0.03 13.17 -28.43
CA ARG A 108 -0.63 14.46 -28.78
C ARG A 108 -1.82 14.84 -27.88
N GLU A 109 -2.80 13.93 -27.73
CA GLU A 109 -3.97 14.18 -26.86
C GLU A 109 -3.53 14.47 -25.41
N LEU A 110 -2.46 13.83 -24.95
CA LEU A 110 -1.90 14.02 -23.61
C LEU A 110 -1.33 15.45 -23.44
N TYR A 111 -0.58 15.95 -24.44
CA TYR A 111 -0.05 17.32 -24.41
C TYR A 111 -1.13 18.39 -24.54
N GLU A 112 -2.17 18.14 -25.34
CA GLU A 112 -3.28 19.09 -25.54
C GLU A 112 -4.18 19.22 -24.30
N GLN A 113 -4.32 18.15 -23.49
CA GLN A 113 -5.24 18.11 -22.34
C GLN A 113 -4.60 18.47 -21.01
N ASN A 114 -3.29 18.67 -20.96
CA ASN A 114 -2.56 18.94 -19.72
C ASN A 114 -1.86 20.29 -19.73
N GLY A 115 -1.75 20.90 -18.55
CA GLY A 115 -1.11 22.21 -18.36
C GLY A 115 0.42 22.18 -18.44
N PRO A 116 1.07 23.38 -18.41
CA PRO A 116 2.51 23.52 -18.62
C PRO A 116 3.40 22.71 -17.66
N GLU A 117 3.00 22.57 -16.39
CA GLU A 117 3.76 21.81 -15.40
C GLU A 117 3.81 20.31 -15.74
N VAL A 118 2.64 19.76 -16.14
CA VAL A 118 2.54 18.35 -16.53
C VAL A 118 3.27 18.12 -17.84
N THR A 119 3.13 19.00 -18.84
CA THR A 119 3.83 18.86 -20.14
C THR A 119 5.34 18.94 -19.96
N ALA A 120 5.86 19.77 -19.04
CA ALA A 120 7.29 19.80 -18.71
C ALA A 120 7.76 18.47 -18.09
N LEU A 121 6.95 17.84 -17.25
CA LEU A 121 7.22 16.52 -16.69
C LEU A 121 7.24 15.45 -17.80
N LEU A 122 6.27 15.48 -18.72
CA LEU A 122 6.21 14.55 -19.86
C LEU A 122 7.45 14.69 -20.76
N ASP A 123 7.91 15.93 -20.98
CA ASP A 123 9.13 16.22 -21.73
C ASP A 123 10.37 15.62 -21.03
N SER A 124 10.47 15.79 -19.73
CA SER A 124 11.59 15.21 -18.95
C SER A 124 11.60 13.68 -18.98
N CYS A 125 10.44 13.06 -19.21
CA CYS A 125 10.29 11.62 -19.36
C CYS A 125 10.50 11.12 -20.80
N GLY A 126 10.82 12.01 -21.77
CA GLY A 126 11.06 11.63 -23.18
C GLY A 126 9.79 11.28 -23.96
N MET A 127 8.62 11.71 -23.51
CA MET A 127 7.34 11.34 -24.15
C MET A 127 7.09 12.05 -25.49
N ARG A 128 7.87 13.08 -25.83
CA ARG A 128 7.78 13.73 -27.17
C ARG A 128 8.17 12.82 -28.33
N ASP A 129 9.04 11.84 -28.08
CA ASP A 129 9.55 10.94 -29.10
C ASP A 129 8.63 9.74 -29.36
N VAL A 130 7.52 9.65 -28.62
CA VAL A 130 6.52 8.59 -28.80
C VAL A 130 5.75 8.80 -30.11
N THR A 131 5.80 7.79 -30.93
CA THR A 131 5.13 7.81 -32.26
C THR A 131 3.77 7.12 -32.26
N VAL A 132 3.62 6.07 -31.42
CA VAL A 132 2.39 5.29 -31.34
C VAL A 132 2.14 4.92 -29.87
N SER A 133 0.89 5.11 -29.43
CA SER A 133 0.43 4.65 -28.12
C SER A 133 -0.71 3.65 -28.26
N LEU A 134 -0.63 2.53 -27.55
CA LEU A 134 -1.74 1.60 -27.36
C LEU A 134 -2.36 1.85 -25.98
N VAL A 135 -3.58 2.36 -25.96
CA VAL A 135 -4.36 2.57 -24.76
C VAL A 135 -5.34 1.39 -24.58
N VAL A 136 -5.21 0.64 -23.50
CA VAL A 136 -6.06 -0.50 -23.21
C VAL A 136 -6.76 -0.30 -21.86
N PRO A 137 -8.11 -0.25 -21.83
CA PRO A 137 -8.86 -0.05 -20.60
C PRO A 137 -8.70 -1.22 -19.65
N LEU A 138 -8.62 -0.91 -18.36
CA LEU A 138 -8.70 -1.85 -17.25
C LEU A 138 -10.13 -1.80 -16.71
N SER A 139 -10.95 -2.79 -17.07
CA SER A 139 -12.37 -2.80 -16.70
C SER A 139 -12.73 -4.10 -15.98
N ASP A 140 -13.37 -3.98 -14.81
CA ASP A 140 -13.93 -5.11 -14.06
C ASP A 140 -15.43 -4.90 -13.86
N ARG A 141 -16.23 -5.90 -14.23
CA ARG A 141 -17.70 -5.92 -14.08
C ARG A 141 -18.40 -4.66 -14.60
N GLY A 142 -17.92 -4.13 -15.73
CA GLY A 142 -18.46 -2.91 -16.35
C GLY A 142 -18.01 -1.61 -15.72
N ARG A 143 -17.16 -1.64 -14.69
CA ARG A 143 -16.54 -0.49 -14.05
C ARG A 143 -15.16 -0.26 -14.67
N ASN A 144 -14.89 0.96 -15.11
CA ASN A 144 -13.58 1.36 -15.63
C ASN A 144 -12.68 1.75 -14.45
N LEU A 145 -11.65 0.95 -14.20
CA LEU A 145 -10.66 1.16 -13.13
C LEU A 145 -9.49 2.06 -13.58
N GLY A 146 -9.35 2.26 -14.90
CA GLY A 146 -8.25 3.01 -15.51
C GLY A 146 -7.81 2.43 -16.85
N ALA A 147 -6.55 2.60 -17.20
CA ALA A 147 -5.99 2.09 -18.44
C ALA A 147 -4.51 1.74 -18.30
N MET A 148 -4.04 0.77 -19.09
CA MET A 148 -2.63 0.60 -19.43
C MET A 148 -2.35 1.33 -20.72
N VAL A 149 -1.26 2.09 -20.77
CA VAL A 149 -0.76 2.76 -21.94
C VAL A 149 0.61 2.18 -22.27
N LEU A 150 0.79 1.77 -23.51
CA LEU A 150 2.03 1.21 -23.99
C LEU A 150 2.49 2.04 -25.19
N ASP A 151 3.63 2.63 -25.06
CA ASP A 151 4.19 3.61 -26.00
C ASP A 151 5.36 3.02 -26.76
N ARG A 152 5.48 3.40 -28.02
CA ARG A 152 6.61 3.07 -28.89
C ARG A 152 7.22 4.31 -29.50
N THR A 153 8.52 4.27 -29.65
CA THR A 153 9.31 5.22 -30.43
C THR A 153 9.78 4.53 -31.71
N GLY A 154 9.51 5.11 -32.87
CA GLY A 154 9.96 4.54 -34.16
C GLY A 154 8.81 4.15 -35.11
N PRO A 155 9.14 3.62 -36.30
CA PRO A 155 8.17 3.43 -37.37
C PRO A 155 7.28 2.18 -37.25
N GLU A 156 7.47 1.36 -36.21
CA GLU A 156 6.73 0.12 -36.06
C GLU A 156 5.28 0.36 -35.58
N CYS A 157 4.34 -0.21 -36.30
CA CYS A 157 2.92 -0.17 -35.98
C CYS A 157 2.55 -1.23 -34.93
N VAL A 158 1.54 -0.94 -34.13
CA VAL A 158 0.88 -1.97 -33.29
C VAL A 158 0.06 -2.87 -34.18
N THR A 159 0.42 -4.15 -34.28
CA THR A 159 -0.34 -5.11 -35.09
C THR A 159 -1.67 -5.46 -34.43
N PRO A 160 -2.72 -5.80 -35.17
CA PRO A 160 -4.00 -6.24 -34.61
C PRO A 160 -3.87 -7.42 -33.66
N GLY A 161 -2.97 -8.37 -33.92
CA GLY A 161 -2.71 -9.52 -33.07
C GLY A 161 -2.08 -9.12 -31.74
N ALA A 162 -1.12 -8.20 -31.75
CA ALA A 162 -0.50 -7.67 -30.54
C ALA A 162 -1.51 -6.86 -29.70
N GLN A 163 -2.33 -6.02 -30.36
CA GLN A 163 -3.41 -5.30 -29.69
C GLN A 163 -4.40 -6.26 -29.00
N GLU A 164 -4.81 -7.34 -29.70
CA GLU A 164 -5.71 -8.35 -29.15
C GLU A 164 -5.09 -9.07 -27.95
N ALA A 165 -3.80 -9.44 -28.06
CA ALA A 165 -3.07 -10.12 -26.97
C ALA A 165 -2.99 -9.24 -25.70
N VAL A 166 -2.62 -7.96 -25.85
CA VAL A 166 -2.58 -7.01 -24.73
C VAL A 166 -3.96 -6.76 -24.16
N THR A 167 -5.00 -6.71 -24.99
CA THR A 167 -6.38 -6.54 -24.53
C THR A 167 -6.86 -7.73 -23.69
N LYS A 168 -6.58 -8.95 -24.12
CA LYS A 168 -6.89 -10.16 -23.35
C LYS A 168 -6.12 -10.18 -22.03
N TRP A 169 -4.87 -9.75 -22.05
CA TRP A 169 -4.06 -9.63 -20.85
C TRP A 169 -4.63 -8.59 -19.87
N ALA A 170 -4.98 -7.41 -20.33
CA ALA A 170 -5.62 -6.37 -19.53
C ALA A 170 -6.92 -6.87 -18.87
N ALA A 171 -7.74 -7.62 -19.62
CA ALA A 171 -8.96 -8.23 -19.13
C ALA A 171 -8.70 -9.31 -18.04
N ALA A 172 -7.55 -9.99 -18.06
CA ALA A 172 -7.15 -10.94 -17.02
C ALA A 172 -6.62 -10.23 -15.76
N VAL A 173 -5.98 -9.07 -15.90
CA VAL A 173 -5.41 -8.29 -14.79
C VAL A 173 -6.46 -7.44 -14.07
N ALA A 174 -7.42 -6.87 -14.80
CA ALA A 174 -8.40 -5.93 -14.25
C ALA A 174 -9.20 -6.47 -13.03
N PRO A 175 -9.64 -7.74 -12.98
CA PRO A 175 -10.31 -8.28 -11.80
C PRO A 175 -9.45 -8.28 -10.54
N LEU A 176 -8.13 -8.48 -10.65
CA LEU A 176 -7.20 -8.42 -9.51
C LEU A 176 -7.17 -7.03 -8.91
N LEU A 177 -7.17 -6.00 -9.75
CA LEU A 177 -7.24 -4.61 -9.33
C LEU A 177 -8.58 -4.28 -8.68
N GLY A 178 -9.69 -4.78 -9.26
CA GLY A 178 -11.03 -4.60 -8.71
C GLY A 178 -11.19 -5.17 -7.30
N VAL A 179 -10.59 -6.34 -7.04
CA VAL A 179 -10.56 -6.95 -5.69
C VAL A 179 -9.75 -6.10 -4.71
N LEU A 180 -8.59 -5.58 -5.12
CA LEU A 180 -7.76 -4.73 -4.27
C LEU A 180 -8.45 -3.40 -3.94
N GLU A 181 -9.07 -2.75 -4.93
CA GLU A 181 -9.83 -1.52 -4.71
C GLU A 181 -11.01 -1.75 -3.76
N GLY A 182 -11.81 -2.80 -3.99
CA GLY A 182 -12.91 -3.14 -3.10
C GLY A 182 -12.43 -3.37 -1.67
N ARG A 183 -11.30 -4.03 -1.47
CA ARG A 183 -10.70 -4.23 -0.15
C ARG A 183 -10.33 -2.91 0.53
N GLU A 184 -9.71 -1.99 -0.18
CA GLU A 184 -9.33 -0.68 0.36
C GLU A 184 -10.56 0.20 0.65
N GLU A 185 -11.58 0.19 -0.22
CA GLU A 185 -12.85 0.88 0.01
C GLU A 185 -13.54 0.39 1.30
N TRP A 186 -13.63 -0.94 1.49
CA TRP A 186 -14.20 -1.54 2.70
C TRP A 186 -13.39 -1.23 3.95
N LYS A 187 -12.07 -1.25 3.85
CA LYS A 187 -11.18 -0.89 4.94
C LYS A 187 -11.37 0.57 5.36
N GLN A 188 -11.48 1.47 4.38
CA GLN A 188 -11.72 2.89 4.64
C GLN A 188 -13.11 3.10 5.28
N ALA A 189 -14.15 2.45 4.76
CA ALA A 189 -15.48 2.50 5.33
C ALA A 189 -15.49 1.98 6.79
N ALA A 190 -14.82 0.86 7.05
CA ALA A 190 -14.70 0.31 8.40
C ALA A 190 -14.02 1.30 9.36
N ARG A 191 -12.95 1.97 8.91
CA ARG A 191 -12.27 3.00 9.71
C ARG A 191 -13.17 4.21 9.98
N GLN A 192 -13.88 4.70 8.97
CA GLN A 192 -14.80 5.83 9.14
C GLN A 192 -15.93 5.50 10.13
N LEU A 193 -16.55 4.32 9.99
CA LEU A 193 -17.60 3.87 10.91
C LEU A 193 -17.07 3.69 12.33
N THR A 194 -15.87 3.12 12.50
CA THR A 194 -15.24 2.97 13.80
C THR A 194 -14.96 4.32 14.45
N GLY A 195 -14.41 5.27 13.69
CA GLY A 195 -14.16 6.64 14.17
C GLY A 195 -15.44 7.31 14.64
N ALA A 196 -16.51 7.24 13.82
CA ALA A 196 -17.81 7.84 14.16
C ALA A 196 -18.44 7.21 15.43
N LEU A 197 -18.30 5.88 15.61
CA LEU A 197 -18.77 5.21 16.84
C LEU A 197 -18.02 5.70 18.07
N VAL A 198 -16.70 5.82 17.98
CA VAL A 198 -15.86 6.26 19.10
C VAL A 198 -16.16 7.73 19.44
N GLU A 199 -16.27 8.60 18.43
CA GLU A 199 -16.62 10.00 18.60
C GLU A 199 -17.98 10.15 19.30
N ALA A 200 -18.97 9.31 18.94
CA ALA A 200 -20.28 9.30 19.61
C ALA A 200 -20.20 8.87 21.08
N VAL A 201 -19.25 8.00 21.45
CA VAL A 201 -18.99 7.61 22.84
C VAL A 201 -18.25 8.71 23.59
N GLU A 202 -17.17 9.26 23.01
CA GLU A 202 -16.38 10.35 23.59
C GLU A 202 -17.20 11.63 23.80
N SER A 203 -18.21 11.90 22.95
CA SER A 203 -19.08 13.07 23.08
C SER A 203 -19.87 13.12 24.39
N ARG A 204 -19.94 12.02 25.11
CA ARG A 204 -20.55 11.95 26.46
C ARG A 204 -19.64 12.50 27.56
N GLU A 205 -18.32 12.56 27.27
CA GLU A 205 -17.31 13.01 28.22
C GLU A 205 -16.56 14.19 27.59
N PHE A 206 -16.84 15.42 28.04
CA PHE A 206 -16.33 16.66 27.44
C PHE A 206 -14.81 16.72 27.27
N ASP A 207 -14.06 16.03 28.14
CA ASP A 207 -12.59 16.03 28.13
C ASP A 207 -11.99 14.94 27.24
N SER A 208 -12.80 14.07 26.65
CA SER A 208 -12.34 12.90 25.88
C SER A 208 -12.45 13.07 24.36
N LEU A 209 -13.07 14.15 23.87
CA LEU A 209 -13.32 14.34 22.44
C LEU A 209 -12.01 14.41 21.65
N GLY A 210 -11.83 13.51 20.69
CA GLY A 210 -10.62 13.38 19.85
C GLY A 210 -9.43 12.69 20.54
N HIS A 211 -9.61 12.19 21.77
CA HIS A 211 -8.58 11.47 22.49
C HIS A 211 -8.16 10.19 21.77
N ALA A 212 -9.10 9.35 21.38
CA ALA A 212 -8.83 8.10 20.68
C ALA A 212 -8.11 8.32 19.33
N GLN A 213 -8.50 9.35 18.58
CA GLN A 213 -7.80 9.72 17.36
C GLN A 213 -6.35 10.13 17.62
N SER A 214 -6.12 10.96 18.66
CA SER A 214 -4.77 11.38 19.05
C SER A 214 -3.90 10.19 19.48
N VAL A 215 -4.46 9.25 20.25
CA VAL A 215 -3.78 8.02 20.66
C VAL A 215 -3.48 7.14 19.44
N ALA A 216 -4.41 7.02 18.50
CA ALA A 216 -4.19 6.27 17.26
C ALA A 216 -3.06 6.87 16.42
N ASP A 217 -3.02 8.20 16.25
CA ASP A 217 -1.97 8.88 15.48
C ASP A 217 -0.57 8.66 16.06
N VAL A 218 -0.43 8.76 17.40
CA VAL A 218 0.84 8.49 18.08
C VAL A 218 1.20 7.01 17.98
N SER A 219 0.25 6.11 18.20
CA SER A 219 0.46 4.66 18.10
C SER A 219 0.91 4.24 16.71
N MET A 220 0.32 4.81 15.65
CA MET A 220 0.71 4.54 14.27
C MET A 220 2.14 5.01 13.96
N LYS A 221 2.55 6.16 14.51
CA LYS A 221 3.93 6.65 14.37
C LYS A 221 4.91 5.72 15.10
N LEU A 222 4.64 5.35 16.34
CA LEU A 222 5.46 4.40 17.10
C LEU A 222 5.50 3.02 16.43
N GLY A 223 4.35 2.52 15.96
CA GLY A 223 4.26 1.24 15.25
C GLY A 223 5.19 1.19 14.03
N ARG A 224 5.24 2.24 13.21
CA ARG A 224 6.19 2.34 12.10
C ARG A 224 7.65 2.36 12.54
N LEU A 225 7.97 3.05 13.64
CA LEU A 225 9.34 3.11 14.17
C LEU A 225 9.82 1.76 14.73
N VAL A 226 8.91 0.91 15.20
CA VAL A 226 9.25 -0.47 15.62
C VAL A 226 9.18 -1.49 14.48
N GLY A 227 8.85 -1.06 13.25
CA GLY A 227 8.89 -1.89 12.04
C GLY A 227 7.55 -2.55 11.67
N LEU A 228 6.43 -2.17 12.31
CA LEU A 228 5.12 -2.68 11.92
C LEU A 228 4.71 -2.14 10.54
N ALA A 229 4.08 -2.98 9.73
CA ALA A 229 3.66 -2.64 8.37
C ALA A 229 2.35 -3.33 7.98
N GLY A 230 1.69 -2.82 6.94
CA GLY A 230 0.51 -3.43 6.35
C GLY A 230 -0.57 -3.76 7.38
N ARG A 231 -0.92 -5.05 7.47
CA ARG A 231 -1.97 -5.55 8.38
C ARG A 231 -1.69 -5.25 9.86
N GLU A 232 -0.45 -5.33 10.30
CA GLU A 232 -0.08 -5.07 11.70
C GLU A 232 -0.41 -3.63 12.12
N LEU A 233 -0.14 -2.65 11.23
CA LEU A 233 -0.53 -1.27 11.44
C LEU A 233 -2.06 -1.09 11.44
N ASP A 234 -2.78 -1.82 10.59
CA ASP A 234 -4.24 -1.78 10.60
C ASP A 234 -4.81 -2.28 11.92
N GLU A 235 -4.32 -3.40 12.43
CA GLU A 235 -4.74 -3.97 13.71
C GLU A 235 -4.37 -3.04 14.88
N LEU A 236 -3.19 -2.43 14.85
CA LEU A 236 -2.78 -1.43 15.84
C LEU A 236 -3.68 -0.19 15.81
N TRP A 237 -4.09 0.26 14.62
CA TRP A 237 -5.00 1.40 14.49
C TRP A 237 -6.36 1.10 15.14
N PHE A 238 -6.94 -0.09 14.88
CA PHE A 238 -8.19 -0.50 15.51
C PHE A 238 -8.03 -0.63 17.03
N ALA A 239 -6.92 -1.20 17.50
CA ALA A 239 -6.63 -1.29 18.94
C ALA A 239 -6.61 0.10 19.59
N ALA A 240 -5.89 1.04 18.98
CA ALA A 240 -5.74 2.40 19.50
C ALA A 240 -7.06 3.18 19.49
N THR A 241 -7.83 3.06 18.39
CA THR A 241 -9.11 3.77 18.27
C THR A 241 -10.17 3.23 19.23
N LEU A 242 -10.15 1.91 19.51
CA LEU A 242 -11.19 1.24 20.30
C LEU A 242 -10.79 0.98 21.76
N HIS A 243 -9.59 1.38 22.21
CA HIS A 243 -9.06 0.97 23.52
C HIS A 243 -9.97 1.33 24.69
N ASP A 244 -10.61 2.47 24.63
CA ASP A 244 -11.50 3.00 25.66
C ASP A 244 -12.99 2.74 25.38
N LEU A 245 -13.36 2.02 24.32
CA LEU A 245 -14.77 1.76 23.97
C LEU A 245 -15.56 1.10 25.09
N GLY A 246 -14.90 0.29 25.91
CA GLY A 246 -15.53 -0.36 27.06
C GLY A 246 -16.04 0.58 28.15
N LYS A 247 -15.60 1.84 28.17
CA LYS A 247 -16.08 2.88 29.10
C LYS A 247 -17.57 3.17 28.99
N ILE A 248 -18.19 2.78 27.88
CA ILE A 248 -19.65 2.83 27.73
C ILE A 248 -20.39 2.13 28.89
N HIS A 249 -19.76 1.18 29.55
CA HIS A 249 -20.27 0.46 30.71
C HIS A 249 -19.63 0.92 32.04
N GLY A 250 -18.77 1.93 32.03
CA GLY A 250 -18.08 2.49 33.19
C GLY A 250 -16.56 2.34 33.15
N GLU A 251 -15.86 3.09 33.98
CA GLU A 251 -14.40 3.15 34.03
C GLU A 251 -13.75 1.83 34.46
N SER A 252 -14.34 1.18 35.48
CA SER A 252 -13.76 -0.05 36.05
C SER A 252 -13.89 -1.23 35.11
N GLY A 253 -12.75 -1.86 34.76
CA GLY A 253 -12.71 -3.04 33.90
C GLY A 253 -13.02 -2.78 32.43
N HIS A 254 -13.02 -1.51 31.97
CA HIS A 254 -13.35 -1.17 30.59
C HIS A 254 -12.43 -1.83 29.55
N ALA A 255 -11.17 -2.10 29.90
CA ALA A 255 -10.23 -2.81 29.04
C ALA A 255 -10.73 -4.23 28.68
N GLN A 256 -11.24 -4.97 29.67
CA GLN A 256 -11.83 -6.29 29.45
C GLN A 256 -13.14 -6.22 28.66
N VAL A 257 -14.00 -5.28 28.98
CA VAL A 257 -15.27 -5.06 28.29
C VAL A 257 -15.02 -4.67 26.83
N GLY A 258 -14.12 -3.74 26.59
CA GLY A 258 -13.72 -3.31 25.23
C GLY A 258 -13.13 -4.46 24.41
N ALA A 259 -12.28 -5.28 24.99
CA ALA A 259 -11.74 -6.46 24.34
C ALA A 259 -12.84 -7.48 23.96
N ASN A 260 -13.87 -7.65 24.79
CA ASN A 260 -14.97 -8.56 24.51
C ASN A 260 -15.81 -8.13 23.31
N PHE A 261 -15.89 -6.83 22.98
CA PHE A 261 -16.58 -6.36 21.77
C PHE A 261 -15.93 -6.87 20.48
N LEU A 262 -14.62 -7.18 20.51
CA LEU A 262 -13.90 -7.73 19.36
C LEU A 262 -13.86 -9.26 19.33
N HIS A 263 -14.52 -9.92 20.28
CA HIS A 263 -14.55 -11.39 20.34
C HIS A 263 -15.18 -11.96 19.05
N GLY A 264 -14.52 -12.94 18.46
CA GLY A 264 -14.99 -13.58 17.22
C GLY A 264 -14.69 -12.80 15.95
N VAL A 265 -13.90 -11.72 16.01
CA VAL A 265 -13.38 -11.02 14.82
C VAL A 265 -11.92 -11.45 14.56
N PRO A 266 -11.68 -12.49 13.69
CA PRO A 266 -10.36 -13.10 13.57
C PRO A 266 -9.26 -12.13 13.13
N HIS A 267 -9.62 -11.11 12.35
CA HIS A 267 -8.68 -10.12 11.83
C HIS A 267 -8.29 -9.04 12.84
N LEU A 268 -8.89 -9.05 14.03
CA LEU A 268 -8.63 -8.11 15.13
C LEU A 268 -8.19 -8.81 16.42
N ALA A 269 -7.68 -10.04 16.33
CA ALA A 269 -7.28 -10.81 17.49
C ALA A 269 -6.13 -10.13 18.28
N GLU A 270 -5.15 -9.56 17.60
CA GLU A 270 -4.06 -8.83 18.25
C GLU A 270 -4.55 -7.49 18.80
N ALA A 271 -5.48 -6.81 18.11
CA ALA A 271 -6.14 -5.62 18.65
C ALA A 271 -6.93 -5.93 19.92
N GLN A 272 -7.67 -7.05 19.95
CA GLN A 272 -8.39 -7.53 21.15
C GLN A 272 -7.46 -7.71 22.34
N LYS A 273 -6.32 -8.39 22.12
CA LYS A 273 -5.29 -8.58 23.17
C LYS A 273 -4.74 -7.24 23.66
N ALA A 274 -4.46 -6.33 22.73
CA ALA A 274 -3.93 -5.02 23.05
C ALA A 274 -4.91 -4.20 23.90
N ILE A 275 -6.19 -4.19 23.55
CA ILE A 275 -7.24 -3.51 24.31
C ILE A 275 -7.35 -4.12 25.71
N ARG A 276 -7.33 -5.46 25.85
CA ARG A 276 -7.39 -6.12 27.15
C ARG A 276 -6.26 -5.69 28.08
N HIS A 277 -5.03 -5.54 27.54
CA HIS A 277 -3.81 -5.39 28.33
C HIS A 277 -3.22 -3.96 28.29
N HIS A 278 -3.94 -2.95 27.81
CA HIS A 278 -3.38 -1.59 27.70
C HIS A 278 -3.19 -0.89 29.06
N HIS A 279 -3.70 -1.46 30.15
CA HIS A 279 -3.47 -1.07 31.54
C HIS A 279 -2.42 -1.91 32.25
N GLU A 280 -1.81 -2.89 31.55
CA GLU A 280 -0.65 -3.58 32.11
C GLU A 280 0.52 -2.64 32.24
N ARG A 281 1.33 -2.86 33.27
CA ARG A 281 2.51 -2.07 33.57
C ARG A 281 3.76 -2.89 33.31
N TRP A 282 4.79 -2.24 32.83
CA TRP A 282 6.08 -2.90 32.57
C TRP A 282 6.63 -3.64 33.80
N ASP A 283 6.39 -3.11 35.00
CA ASP A 283 6.81 -3.69 36.29
C ASP A 283 5.89 -4.81 36.81
N GLY A 284 4.87 -5.22 36.07
CA GLY A 284 3.92 -6.27 36.48
C GLY A 284 2.91 -5.86 37.56
N GLN A 285 2.81 -4.56 37.88
CA GLN A 285 1.83 -4.03 38.82
C GLN A 285 0.57 -3.49 38.17
N GLY A 286 0.35 -3.87 36.90
CA GLY A 286 -0.81 -3.50 36.12
C GLY A 286 -2.00 -4.43 36.27
N GLU A 287 -2.97 -4.28 35.39
CA GLU A 287 -4.18 -5.08 35.29
C GLU A 287 -4.56 -5.35 33.83
N PRO A 288 -5.31 -6.42 33.51
CA PRO A 288 -5.99 -7.34 34.44
C PRO A 288 -5.16 -8.56 34.84
N ASP A 289 -4.14 -8.94 34.04
CA ASP A 289 -3.48 -10.25 34.19
C ASP A 289 -2.09 -10.16 34.85
N LYS A 290 -1.64 -8.95 35.21
CA LYS A 290 -0.35 -8.63 35.85
C LYS A 290 0.85 -9.08 35.01
N LEU A 291 0.75 -8.91 33.70
CA LEU A 291 1.86 -9.19 32.81
C LEU A 291 2.99 -8.19 33.01
N ALA A 292 4.24 -8.64 32.82
CA ALA A 292 5.41 -7.79 33.01
C ALA A 292 6.33 -7.80 31.80
N GLY A 293 7.00 -6.69 31.55
CA GLY A 293 8.02 -6.58 30.50
C GLY A 293 7.50 -6.96 29.12
N GLU A 294 8.18 -7.88 28.46
CA GLU A 294 7.86 -8.32 27.10
C GLU A 294 6.70 -9.33 27.02
N ASP A 295 6.23 -9.86 28.14
CA ASP A 295 5.02 -10.68 28.20
C ASP A 295 3.77 -9.85 27.87
N ILE A 296 3.84 -8.52 28.07
CA ILE A 296 2.79 -7.60 27.63
C ILE A 296 2.83 -7.53 26.09
N PRO A 297 1.70 -7.78 25.39
CA PRO A 297 1.64 -7.68 23.94
C PRO A 297 2.19 -6.34 23.42
N LEU A 298 2.96 -6.37 22.34
CA LEU A 298 3.62 -5.16 21.79
C LEU A 298 2.63 -4.02 21.55
N TYR A 299 1.45 -4.31 20.98
CA TYR A 299 0.43 -3.29 20.74
C TYR A 299 -0.10 -2.68 22.02
N ALA A 300 -0.24 -3.47 23.09
CA ALA A 300 -0.65 -2.97 24.40
C ALA A 300 0.41 -2.02 24.99
N ARG A 301 1.70 -2.35 24.87
CA ARG A 301 2.82 -1.48 25.27
C ARG A 301 2.84 -0.17 24.47
N ILE A 302 2.62 -0.24 23.15
CA ILE A 302 2.50 0.96 22.30
C ILE A 302 1.33 1.82 22.73
N LEU A 303 0.16 1.20 22.97
CA LEU A 303 -1.04 1.90 23.46
C LEU A 303 -0.82 2.59 24.81
N ALA A 304 -0.23 1.90 25.77
CA ALA A 304 0.05 2.47 27.09
C ALA A 304 0.94 3.72 27.00
N VAL A 305 2.00 3.65 26.18
CA VAL A 305 2.91 4.79 25.96
C VAL A 305 2.21 5.93 25.21
N SER A 306 1.44 5.62 24.15
CA SER A 306 0.72 6.61 23.36
C SER A 306 -0.36 7.32 24.16
N ASN A 307 -1.16 6.57 24.94
CA ASN A 307 -2.19 7.10 25.82
C ASN A 307 -1.60 8.02 26.89
N ALA A 308 -0.51 7.58 27.54
CA ALA A 308 0.20 8.41 28.53
C ALA A 308 0.75 9.70 27.87
N PHE A 309 1.32 9.62 26.67
CA PHE A 309 1.83 10.77 25.96
C PHE A 309 0.73 11.79 25.60
N VAL A 310 -0.39 11.32 25.06
CA VAL A 310 -1.52 12.19 24.72
C VAL A 310 -2.07 12.90 25.98
N ARG A 311 -2.16 12.18 27.11
CA ARG A 311 -2.64 12.76 28.39
C ARG A 311 -1.66 13.74 29.03
N MET A 312 -0.36 13.46 28.96
CA MET A 312 0.67 14.30 29.62
C MET A 312 1.18 15.42 28.73
N GLY A 313 1.09 15.30 27.42
CA GLY A 313 1.47 16.30 26.42
C GLY A 313 2.97 16.51 26.23
N ASP A 314 3.83 15.83 27.01
CA ASP A 314 5.28 16.01 26.97
C ASP A 314 6.02 14.72 27.29
N VAL A 315 7.06 14.40 26.47
CA VAL A 315 7.92 13.21 26.68
C VAL A 315 8.70 13.29 27.97
N GLU A 316 9.14 14.47 28.40
CA GLU A 316 9.87 14.64 29.66
C GLU A 316 9.06 14.17 30.88
N ARG A 317 7.74 14.33 30.83
CA ARG A 317 6.83 13.84 31.88
C ARG A 317 6.69 12.33 31.90
N LEU A 318 6.98 11.64 30.79
CA LEU A 318 6.92 10.18 30.71
C LEU A 318 8.21 9.51 31.23
N LYS A 319 9.35 10.19 31.17
CA LYS A 319 10.65 9.63 31.53
C LYS A 319 10.70 8.99 32.94
N PRO A 320 10.08 9.56 33.99
CA PRO A 320 10.03 8.93 35.31
C PRO A 320 9.25 7.60 35.35
N HIS A 321 8.39 7.35 34.35
CA HIS A 321 7.57 6.15 34.24
C HIS A 321 8.22 5.08 33.36
N ALA A 322 9.27 5.41 32.61
CA ALA A 322 10.02 4.50 31.74
C ALA A 322 10.70 3.39 32.57
N GLY A 323 10.54 2.15 32.16
CA GLY A 323 11.04 0.96 32.88
C GLY A 323 10.25 0.60 34.16
N LYS A 324 9.19 1.33 34.49
CA LYS A 324 8.25 1.06 35.58
C LYS A 324 6.85 0.80 35.01
N ALA A 325 6.08 1.85 34.81
CA ALA A 325 4.75 1.73 34.21
C ALA A 325 4.81 1.50 32.70
N LEU A 326 5.78 2.09 32.00
CA LEU A 326 5.88 2.15 30.56
C LEU A 326 7.15 1.45 30.04
N ASP A 327 7.09 0.89 28.84
CA ASP A 327 8.26 0.37 28.13
C ASP A 327 9.24 1.52 27.81
N ALA A 328 10.44 1.47 28.42
CA ALA A 328 11.45 2.50 28.29
C ALA A 328 11.95 2.69 26.83
N ARG A 329 11.99 1.60 26.06
CA ARG A 329 12.38 1.64 24.63
C ARG A 329 11.37 2.45 23.83
N LEU A 330 10.08 2.23 24.04
CA LEU A 330 9.01 2.94 23.33
C LEU A 330 8.93 4.41 23.77
N VAL A 331 9.15 4.72 25.06
CA VAL A 331 9.25 6.11 25.53
C VAL A 331 10.40 6.84 24.83
N GLY A 332 11.58 6.21 24.68
CA GLY A 332 12.71 6.78 23.95
C GLY A 332 12.45 7.00 22.46
N LEU A 333 11.56 6.24 21.84
CA LEU A 333 11.18 6.43 20.44
C LEU A 333 10.28 7.66 20.23
N LEU A 334 9.54 8.12 21.23
CA LEU A 334 8.75 9.34 21.13
C LEU A 334 9.60 10.57 20.85
N GLU A 335 10.85 10.62 21.33
CA GLU A 335 11.78 11.72 21.06
C GLU A 335 12.15 11.86 19.56
N LYS A 336 11.98 10.79 18.81
CA LYS A 336 12.25 10.74 17.36
C LYS A 336 11.06 11.14 16.50
N LEU A 337 9.90 11.35 17.11
CA LEU A 337 8.72 11.79 16.37
C LEU A 337 8.88 13.27 15.97
N PRO A 338 8.55 13.62 14.72
CA PRO A 338 8.51 15.02 14.32
C PRO A 338 7.46 15.76 15.17
N ARG A 339 7.87 16.91 15.68
CA ARG A 339 7.02 17.82 16.47
C ARG A 339 5.93 18.44 15.61
#